data_23123bc4f40ef601a3c9d563f743cc53
#
_entry.id   23123bc4f40ef601a3c9d563f743cc53
#
_cell.length_a   1.000
_cell.length_b   1.000
_cell.length_c   1.000
_cell.angle_alpha   90.00
_cell.angle_beta   90.00
_cell.angle_gamma   90.00
#
_symmetry.space_group_name_H-M   'P 1'
#
loop_
_entity.id
_entity.type
_entity.pdbx_description
1 polymer ?
#
loop_
_entity_poly.entity_id
_entity_poly.type
_entity_poly.pdbx_seq_one_letter_code
_entity_poly.pdbx_strand_id
1 'polypeptide(L)' 'MNNLTNKKILIVGLGLMGGSYASALSKKGYFVGAVTKDESSINYALNHNIIKEGTTVVTKEFIEKYDFVVFALYPKI' A
#
# COMPACT_ATOMS: atom_id res chain seq x y z
N MET A 1 0.24 -22.87 11.03
CA MET A 1 0.43 -21.44 11.33
C MET A 1 1.02 -20.71 10.16
N ASN A 2 0.35 -19.69 9.73
CA ASN A 2 0.78 -18.94 8.56
C ASN A 2 1.51 -17.67 8.99
N ASN A 3 2.79 -17.57 8.66
CA ASN A 3 3.59 -16.41 9.04
C ASN A 3 3.57 -15.31 7.99
N LEU A 4 2.84 -15.49 6.92
CA LEU A 4 2.81 -14.49 5.85
C LEU A 4 2.20 -13.17 6.30
N THR A 5 1.31 -13.22 7.28
CA THR A 5 0.67 -12.00 7.78
C THR A 5 1.62 -11.10 8.55
N ASN A 6 2.82 -11.59 8.88
CA ASN A 6 3.83 -10.75 9.51
C ASN A 6 4.58 -9.89 8.51
N LYS A 7 4.35 -10.11 7.22
CA LYS A 7 5.04 -9.36 6.19
C LYS A 7 4.41 -8.00 5.99
N LYS A 8 5.24 -7.05 5.64
CA LYS A 8 4.79 -5.70 5.33
C LYS A 8 4.87 -5.48 3.84
N ILE A 9 3.80 -4.97 3.27
CA ILE A 9 3.70 -4.79 1.83
C ILE A 9 3.44 -3.33 1.52
N LEU A 10 4.25 -2.78 0.63
CA LEU A 10 4.10 -1.40 0.20
C LEU A 10 3.53 -1.36 -1.21
N ILE A 11 2.46 -0.60 -1.38
CA ILE A 11 1.85 -0.40 -2.68
C ILE A 11 2.26 0.98 -3.18
N VAL A 12 2.91 1.02 -4.33
CA VAL A 12 3.28 2.29 -4.95
C VAL A 12 2.29 2.60 -6.05
N GLY A 13 1.63 3.73 -5.94
CA GLY A 13 0.62 4.11 -6.92
C GLY A 13 -0.75 3.58 -6.54
N LEU A 14 -1.40 4.25 -5.58
CA LEU A 14 -2.69 3.83 -5.08
C LEU A 14 -3.81 4.40 -5.95
N GLY A 15 -4.03 3.80 -7.11
CA GLY A 15 -5.15 4.15 -7.98
C GLY A 15 -6.28 3.17 -7.78
N LEU A 16 -7.13 3.04 -8.79
CA LEU A 16 -8.26 2.13 -8.70
C LEU A 16 -7.82 0.69 -8.44
N MET A 17 -6.86 0.24 -9.23
CA MET A 17 -6.39 -1.13 -9.08
C MET A 17 -5.55 -1.31 -7.83
N GLY A 18 -4.73 -0.31 -7.52
CA GLY A 18 -3.91 -0.36 -6.32
C GLY A 18 -4.75 -0.41 -5.07
N GLY A 19 -5.86 0.35 -5.06
CA GLY A 19 -6.76 0.35 -3.92
C GLY A 19 -7.41 -0.99 -3.69
N SER A 20 -7.85 -1.64 -4.77
CA SER A 20 -8.46 -2.96 -4.66
C SER A 20 -7.47 -3.99 -4.15
N TYR A 21 -6.26 -3.93 -4.65
CA TYR A 21 -5.22 -4.86 -4.24
C TYR A 21 -4.86 -4.67 -2.77
N ALA A 22 -4.71 -3.41 -2.36
CA ALA A 22 -4.40 -3.10 -0.97
C ALA A 22 -5.51 -3.56 -0.04
N SER A 23 -6.75 -3.38 -0.46
CA SER A 23 -7.89 -3.80 0.35
C SER A 23 -7.89 -5.31 0.53
N ALA A 24 -7.60 -6.05 -0.54
CA ALA A 24 -7.56 -7.51 -0.46
C ALA A 24 -6.47 -7.98 0.49
N LEU A 25 -5.29 -7.36 0.41
CA LEU A 25 -4.19 -7.73 1.29
C LEU A 25 -4.49 -7.38 2.74
N SER A 26 -5.11 -6.23 2.95
CA SER A 26 -5.45 -5.80 4.30
C SER A 26 -6.44 -6.76 4.95
N LYS A 27 -7.38 -7.26 4.18
CA LYS A 27 -8.36 -8.22 4.69
C LYS A 27 -7.73 -9.53 5.08
N LYS A 28 -6.59 -9.84 4.50
CA LYS A 28 -5.87 -11.06 4.84
C LYS A 28 -4.96 -10.88 6.05
N GLY A 29 -4.89 -9.68 6.58
CA GLY A 29 -4.11 -9.43 7.77
C GLY A 29 -2.72 -8.88 7.54
N TYR A 30 -2.37 -8.59 6.31
CA TYR A 30 -1.05 -8.00 6.02
C TYR A 30 -1.00 -6.56 6.48
N PHE A 31 0.21 -6.13 6.82
CA PHE A 31 0.45 -4.72 7.07
C PHE A 31 0.70 -4.06 5.71
N VAL A 32 -0.21 -3.22 5.30
CA VAL A 32 -0.15 -2.61 3.98
C VAL A 32 0.07 -1.11 4.11
N GLY A 33 1.06 -0.61 3.39
CA GLY A 33 1.28 0.81 3.28
C GLY A 33 1.16 1.24 1.83
N ALA A 34 1.14 2.53 1.58
CA ALA A 34 0.98 3.04 0.23
C ALA A 34 1.78 4.31 0.00
N VAL A 35 2.18 4.49 -1.23
CA VAL A 35 2.81 5.72 -1.69
C VAL A 35 2.07 6.17 -2.93
N THR A 36 1.56 7.38 -2.91
CA THR A 36 0.89 7.95 -4.07
C THR A 36 0.98 9.48 -3.96
N LYS A 37 0.93 10.13 -5.09
CA LYS A 37 1.00 11.59 -5.12
C LYS A 37 -0.30 12.23 -4.63
N ASP A 38 -1.36 11.48 -4.59
CA ASP A 38 -2.69 11.98 -4.26
C ASP A 38 -2.95 11.77 -2.78
N GLU A 39 -2.82 12.84 -2.01
CA GLU A 39 -3.03 12.78 -0.58
C GLU A 39 -4.44 12.36 -0.21
N SER A 40 -5.42 12.74 -1.01
CA SER A 40 -6.80 12.38 -0.71
C SER A 40 -7.02 10.87 -0.84
N SER A 41 -6.30 10.23 -1.75
CA SER A 41 -6.37 8.78 -1.86
C SER A 41 -5.81 8.12 -0.61
N ILE A 42 -4.75 8.68 -0.06
CA ILE A 42 -4.16 8.15 1.16
C ILE A 42 -5.14 8.29 2.32
N ASN A 43 -5.75 9.47 2.45
CA ASN A 43 -6.70 9.69 3.52
C ASN A 43 -7.90 8.76 3.42
N TYR A 44 -8.39 8.56 2.21
CA TYR A 44 -9.49 7.64 1.98
C TYR A 44 -9.12 6.22 2.43
N ALA A 45 -7.95 5.78 2.02
CA ALA A 45 -7.51 4.42 2.34
C ALA A 45 -7.28 4.24 3.83
N LEU A 46 -6.74 5.25 4.49
CA LEU A 46 -6.56 5.19 5.94
C LEU A 46 -7.89 5.14 6.67
N ASN A 47 -8.84 5.96 6.23
CA ASN A 47 -10.15 6.02 6.88
C ASN A 47 -10.93 4.74 6.70
N HIS A 48 -10.68 4.01 5.63
CA HIS A 48 -11.38 2.77 5.36
C HIS A 48 -10.58 1.53 5.76
N ASN A 49 -9.48 1.75 6.48
CA ASN A 49 -8.62 0.65 6.95
C ASN A 49 -8.06 -0.19 5.80
N ILE A 50 -7.90 0.44 4.65
CA ILE A 50 -7.31 -0.25 3.49
C ILE A 50 -5.80 -0.32 3.65
N ILE A 51 -5.21 0.75 4.20
CA ILE A 51 -3.78 0.78 4.47
C ILE A 51 -3.54 1.20 5.91
N LYS A 52 -2.37 0.86 6.43
CA LYS A 52 -1.99 1.22 7.79
C LYS A 52 -1.21 2.52 7.84
N GLU A 53 -0.51 2.85 6.79
CA GLU A 53 0.22 4.10 6.70
C GLU A 53 0.39 4.45 5.24
N GLY A 54 0.65 5.72 4.97
CA GLY A 54 0.81 6.18 3.60
C GLY A 54 1.59 7.47 3.56
N THR A 55 2.16 7.76 2.40
CA THR A 55 2.91 8.99 2.21
C THR A 55 2.84 9.41 0.74
N THR A 56 3.07 10.70 0.51
CA THR A 56 3.14 11.21 -0.85
C THR A 56 4.58 11.32 -1.33
N VAL A 57 5.52 11.04 -0.44
CA VAL A 57 6.94 11.16 -0.76
C VAL A 57 7.61 9.81 -0.55
N VAL A 58 8.35 9.36 -1.57
CA VAL A 58 9.09 8.11 -1.46
C VAL A 58 10.43 8.39 -0.81
N THR A 59 10.69 7.72 0.30
CA THR A 59 11.99 7.81 0.94
C THR A 59 12.54 6.40 1.12
N LYS A 60 13.85 6.32 1.14
CA LYS A 60 14.50 5.03 1.33
C LYS A 60 14.11 4.42 2.66
N GLU A 61 14.06 5.23 3.69
CA GLU A 61 13.72 4.74 5.03
C GLU A 61 12.32 4.17 5.08
N PHE A 62 11.40 4.80 4.37
CA PHE A 62 10.03 4.32 4.33
C PHE A 62 9.95 2.98 3.63
N ILE A 63 10.65 2.85 2.51
CA ILE A 63 10.62 1.62 1.72
C ILE A 63 11.30 0.47 2.46
N GLU A 64 12.36 0.75 3.17
CA GLU A 64 13.12 -0.29 3.85
C GLU A 64 12.33 -1.02 4.93
N LYS A 65 11.27 -0.39 5.41
CA LYS A 65 10.44 -1.04 6.42
C LYS A 65 9.60 -2.18 5.87
N TYR A 66 9.50 -2.27 4.55
CA TYR A 66 8.61 -3.22 3.92
C TYR A 66 9.35 -4.40 3.35
N ASP A 67 8.70 -5.55 3.41
CA ASP A 67 9.28 -6.79 2.87
C ASP A 67 9.04 -6.89 1.37
N PHE A 68 7.94 -6.34 0.89
CA PHE A 68 7.58 -6.39 -0.52
C PHE A 68 7.13 -5.02 -0.98
N VAL A 69 7.47 -4.69 -2.21
CA VAL A 69 7.02 -3.45 -2.83
C VAL A 69 6.29 -3.82 -4.12
N VAL A 70 5.06 -3.38 -4.23
CA VAL A 70 4.23 -3.66 -5.39
C VAL A 70 3.97 -2.36 -6.13
N PHE A 71 4.28 -2.33 -7.41
CA PHE A 71 4.01 -1.16 -8.24
C PHE A 71 2.67 -1.33 -8.93
N ALA A 72 1.71 -0.52 -8.52
CA ALA A 72 0.36 -0.59 -9.04
C ALA A 72 0.07 0.61 -9.92
N LEU A 73 0.98 0.88 -10.84
CA LEU A 73 0.86 2.00 -11.75
C LEU A 73 0.17 1.54 -13.03
N TYR A 74 -0.61 2.46 -13.61
CA TYR A 74 -1.22 2.16 -14.88
C TYR A 74 -0.18 2.09 -15.97
N PRO A 75 -0.26 1.09 -16.83
CA PRO A 75 0.62 1.09 -17.97
C PRO A 75 0.24 2.23 -18.91
N LYS A 76 1.24 2.86 -19.45
CA LYS A 76 1.03 3.89 -20.47
C LYS A 76 0.88 3.22 -21.81
N ILE A 77 -0.15 3.59 -22.51
CA ILE A 77 -0.42 3.02 -23.81
C ILE A 77 -0.32 4.07 -24.88
#